data_a6016b0570964c4e8dcbba6b5cd608c7
#
_entry.id   a6016b0570964c4e8dcbba6b5cd608c7
#
_cell.length_a   1.000
_cell.length_b   1.000
_cell.length_c   1.000
_cell.angle_alpha   90.00
_cell.angle_beta   90.00
_cell.angle_gamma   90.00
#
_symmetry.space_group_name_H-M   'P 1'
#
loop_
_entity.id
_entity.type
_entity.pdbx_description
1 polymer ?
#
loop_
_entity_poly.entity_id
_entity_poly.type
_entity_poly.pdbx_seq_one_letter_code
_entity_poly.pdbx_strand_id
1 'polypeptide(L)'
;MQTDFEIRAATSEVQSKLLTLQSECFSLGDAIRSREEEIMHLKAKIAKFEDFERKVEGYVLNQLDSGTLVYTKSEAVHGKEIAVNLCPNCFSRHAISILQPLSIGESSVFHISRCLSCDQKLAMNKNVNYKPPKTMREIGEELNGGLW
;
A
#
# COMPACT_ATOMS: atom_id res chain seq x y z
N MET A 1 -52.40 -58.26 -8.32
CA MET A 1 -52.32 -57.10 -9.25
C MET A 1 -52.24 -55.74 -8.51
N GLN A 2 -53.06 -55.53 -7.51
CA GLN A 2 -53.07 -54.25 -6.78
C GLN A 2 -51.77 -54.01 -5.99
N THR A 3 -51.21 -55.01 -5.32
CA THR A 3 -49.97 -54.99 -4.57
C THR A 3 -48.75 -54.72 -5.45
N ASP A 4 -48.70 -55.25 -6.68
CA ASP A 4 -47.55 -54.99 -7.59
C ASP A 4 -47.53 -53.53 -8.06
N PHE A 5 -48.70 -52.95 -8.27
CA PHE A 5 -48.78 -51.51 -8.63
C PHE A 5 -48.33 -50.58 -7.49
N GLU A 6 -48.75 -50.88 -6.26
CA GLU A 6 -48.40 -50.15 -5.06
C GLU A 6 -46.90 -50.23 -4.81
N ILE A 7 -46.27 -51.39 -4.97
CA ILE A 7 -44.83 -51.57 -4.84
C ILE A 7 -44.10 -50.79 -5.89
N ARG A 8 -44.49 -50.77 -7.14
CA ARG A 8 -43.89 -50.00 -8.22
C ARG A 8 -44.02 -48.51 -7.98
N ALA A 9 -45.14 -48.02 -7.51
CA ALA A 9 -45.36 -46.62 -7.19
C ALA A 9 -44.46 -46.18 -6.03
N ALA A 10 -44.36 -46.95 -4.95
CA ALA A 10 -43.49 -46.69 -3.83
C ALA A 10 -42.00 -46.69 -4.24
N THR A 11 -41.59 -47.64 -5.10
CA THR A 11 -40.23 -47.71 -5.61
C THR A 11 -39.88 -46.48 -6.45
N SER A 12 -40.77 -46.03 -7.31
CA SER A 12 -40.61 -44.84 -8.13
C SER A 12 -40.48 -43.57 -7.25
N GLU A 13 -41.30 -43.47 -6.20
CA GLU A 13 -41.21 -42.35 -5.26
C GLU A 13 -39.88 -42.33 -4.53
N VAL A 14 -39.39 -43.46 -4.03
CA VAL A 14 -38.09 -43.58 -3.38
C VAL A 14 -36.95 -43.21 -4.34
N GLN A 15 -37.01 -43.70 -5.58
CA GLN A 15 -36.00 -43.34 -6.60
C GLN A 15 -35.99 -41.83 -6.88
N SER A 16 -37.15 -41.19 -6.99
CA SER A 16 -37.25 -39.75 -7.18
C SER A 16 -36.66 -38.98 -6.01
N LYS A 17 -36.97 -39.39 -4.76
CA LYS A 17 -36.39 -38.78 -3.56
C LYS A 17 -34.87 -38.95 -3.48
N LEU A 18 -34.35 -40.12 -3.87
CA LEU A 18 -32.89 -40.34 -3.93
C LEU A 18 -32.21 -39.44 -4.94
N LEU A 19 -32.76 -39.25 -6.13
CA LEU A 19 -32.22 -38.33 -7.11
C LEU A 19 -32.23 -36.88 -6.62
N THR A 20 -33.28 -36.46 -5.93
CA THR A 20 -33.38 -35.13 -5.33
C THR A 20 -32.30 -34.95 -4.27
N LEU A 21 -32.14 -35.91 -3.35
CA LEU A 21 -31.10 -35.88 -2.33
C LEU A 21 -29.68 -35.85 -2.91
N GLN A 22 -29.45 -36.64 -3.97
CA GLN A 22 -28.16 -36.59 -4.67
C GLN A 22 -27.87 -35.20 -5.25
N SER A 23 -28.86 -34.57 -5.89
CA SER A 23 -28.72 -33.20 -6.41
C SER A 23 -28.46 -32.20 -5.32
N GLU A 24 -29.15 -32.30 -4.18
CA GLU A 24 -28.93 -31.45 -3.01
C GLU A 24 -27.52 -31.65 -2.42
N CYS A 25 -27.04 -32.89 -2.33
CA CYS A 25 -25.68 -33.19 -1.88
C CYS A 25 -24.60 -32.55 -2.79
N PHE A 26 -24.79 -32.63 -4.11
CA PHE A 26 -23.88 -31.97 -5.05
C PHE A 26 -23.90 -30.44 -4.89
N SER A 27 -25.08 -29.86 -4.77
CA SER A 27 -25.24 -28.42 -4.56
C SER A 27 -24.59 -27.96 -3.24
N LEU A 28 -24.75 -28.72 -2.16
CA LEU A 28 -24.07 -28.45 -0.89
C LEU A 28 -22.55 -28.58 -1.00
N GLY A 29 -22.07 -29.59 -1.72
CA GLY A 29 -20.65 -29.78 -1.99
C GLY A 29 -20.02 -28.57 -2.72
N ASP A 30 -20.74 -28.07 -3.72
CA ASP A 30 -20.30 -26.88 -4.46
C ASP A 30 -20.33 -25.60 -3.58
N ALA A 31 -21.36 -25.46 -2.75
CA ALA A 31 -21.46 -24.36 -1.81
C ALA A 31 -20.33 -24.39 -0.77
N ILE A 32 -19.99 -25.57 -0.25
CA ILE A 32 -18.88 -25.74 0.69
C ILE A 32 -17.56 -25.33 0.02
N ARG A 33 -17.28 -25.84 -1.19
CA ARG A 33 -16.07 -25.50 -1.94
C ARG A 33 -15.95 -24.00 -2.17
N SER A 34 -17.02 -23.34 -2.58
CA SER A 34 -17.05 -21.89 -2.78
C SER A 34 -16.73 -21.12 -1.49
N ARG A 35 -17.28 -21.59 -0.35
CA ARG A 35 -16.98 -20.99 0.96
C ARG A 35 -15.53 -21.21 1.40
N GLU A 36 -14.99 -22.38 1.13
CA GLU A 36 -13.58 -22.67 1.43
C GLU A 36 -12.63 -21.76 0.65
N GLU A 37 -12.91 -21.52 -0.64
CA GLU A 37 -12.17 -20.59 -1.48
C GLU A 37 -12.25 -19.14 -0.96
N GLU A 38 -13.46 -18.71 -0.56
CA GLU A 38 -13.66 -17.39 0.05
C GLU A 38 -12.87 -17.23 1.37
N ILE A 39 -12.90 -18.25 2.23
CA ILE A 39 -12.14 -18.28 3.49
C ILE A 39 -10.64 -18.20 3.22
N MET A 40 -10.12 -18.94 2.25
CA MET A 40 -8.70 -18.87 1.88
C MET A 40 -8.32 -17.48 1.40
N HIS A 41 -9.17 -16.86 0.57
CA HIS A 41 -8.94 -15.51 0.07
C HIS A 41 -8.93 -14.46 1.21
N LEU A 42 -9.91 -14.56 2.12
CA LEU A 42 -9.99 -13.67 3.29
C LEU A 42 -8.79 -13.84 4.22
N LYS A 43 -8.37 -15.07 4.50
CA LYS A 43 -7.17 -15.34 5.31
C LYS A 43 -5.91 -14.74 4.68
N ALA A 44 -5.76 -14.84 3.36
CA ALA A 44 -4.63 -14.24 2.65
C ALA A 44 -4.65 -12.70 2.73
N LYS A 45 -5.82 -12.06 2.69
CA LYS A 45 -5.97 -10.61 2.89
C LYS A 45 -5.60 -10.21 4.32
N ILE A 46 -6.09 -10.93 5.31
CA ILE A 46 -5.78 -10.67 6.73
C ILE A 46 -4.28 -10.77 6.96
N ALA A 47 -3.63 -11.83 6.48
CA ALA A 47 -2.18 -12.01 6.62
C ALA A 47 -1.37 -10.85 6.02
N LYS A 48 -1.79 -10.31 4.87
CA LYS A 48 -1.16 -9.13 4.26
C LYS A 48 -1.34 -7.88 5.12
N PHE A 49 -2.51 -7.71 5.74
CA PHE A 49 -2.78 -6.59 6.63
C PHE A 49 -1.93 -6.65 7.90
N GLU A 50 -1.87 -7.81 8.54
CA GLU A 50 -1.06 -8.05 9.73
C GLU A 50 0.44 -7.85 9.44
N ASP A 51 0.91 -8.28 8.26
CA ASP A 51 2.28 -8.05 7.82
C ASP A 51 2.57 -6.56 7.62
N PHE A 52 1.63 -5.82 7.03
CA PHE A 52 1.74 -4.37 6.88
C PHE A 52 1.80 -3.68 8.25
N GLU A 53 0.86 -3.97 9.18
CA GLU A 53 0.83 -3.39 10.52
C GLU A 53 2.15 -3.62 11.28
N ARG A 54 2.69 -4.84 11.22
CA ARG A 54 3.96 -5.19 11.84
C ARG A 54 5.13 -4.38 11.25
N LYS A 55 5.15 -4.18 9.95
CA LYS A 55 6.22 -3.43 9.26
C LYS A 55 6.15 -1.93 9.49
N VAL A 56 4.97 -1.38 9.76
CA VAL A 56 4.79 0.06 10.02
C VAL A 56 4.85 0.40 11.51
N GLU A 57 5.04 -0.58 12.37
CA GLU A 57 5.18 -0.37 13.80
C GLU A 57 6.34 0.59 14.11
N GLY A 58 6.05 1.58 14.94
CA GLY A 58 6.99 2.64 15.30
C GLY A 58 7.08 3.81 14.31
N TYR A 59 6.38 3.76 13.17
CA TYR A 59 6.23 4.94 12.32
C TYR A 59 5.14 5.85 12.86
N VAL A 60 5.43 7.14 12.94
CA VAL A 60 4.50 8.18 13.38
C VAL A 60 4.30 9.20 12.28
N LEU A 61 3.09 9.76 12.20
CA LEU A 61 2.80 10.84 11.26
C LEU A 61 3.58 12.10 11.71
N ASN A 62 4.38 12.65 10.83
CA ASN A 62 5.23 13.79 11.06
C ASN A 62 5.00 14.86 9.99
N GLN A 63 4.99 16.13 10.41
CA GLN A 63 4.95 17.27 9.52
C GLN A 63 6.36 17.85 9.36
N LEU A 64 6.83 17.93 8.13
CA LEU A 64 8.13 18.47 7.79
C LEU A 64 8.11 19.99 7.64
N ASP A 65 9.28 20.63 7.54
CA ASP A 65 9.41 22.09 7.38
C ASP A 65 8.67 22.64 6.17
N SER A 66 8.53 21.84 5.11
CA SER A 66 7.75 22.17 3.92
C SER A 66 6.24 22.14 4.14
N GLY A 67 5.77 21.66 5.29
CA GLY A 67 4.37 21.36 5.55
C GLY A 67 3.92 19.98 5.05
N THR A 68 4.79 19.23 4.39
CA THR A 68 4.47 17.87 3.90
C THR A 68 4.33 16.91 5.07
N LEU A 69 3.28 16.09 5.04
CA LEU A 69 3.04 15.02 6.01
C LEU A 69 3.65 13.72 5.50
N VAL A 70 4.46 13.07 6.32
CA VAL A 70 5.09 11.78 6.05
C VAL A 70 5.03 10.90 7.30
N TYR A 71 5.19 9.60 7.15
CA TYR A 71 5.35 8.69 8.28
C TYR A 71 6.84 8.48 8.53
N THR A 72 7.31 8.85 9.72
CA THR A 72 8.73 8.85 10.09
C THR A 72 8.99 7.88 11.23
N LYS A 73 10.10 7.15 11.13
CA LYS A 73 10.69 6.35 12.21
C LYS A 73 12.18 6.65 12.29
N SER A 74 12.70 6.84 13.51
CA SER A 74 14.13 6.93 13.74
C SER A 74 14.74 5.55 13.91
N GLU A 75 15.75 5.25 13.13
CA GLU A 75 16.50 4.00 13.23
C GLU A 75 17.99 4.27 13.43
N ALA A 76 18.62 3.51 14.33
CA ALA A 76 20.06 3.60 14.56
C ALA A 76 20.79 2.69 13.56
N VAL A 77 21.51 3.30 12.63
CA VAL A 77 22.35 2.59 11.65
C VAL A 77 23.80 2.99 11.87
N HIS A 78 24.65 2.00 12.17
CA HIS A 78 26.08 2.21 12.46
C HIS A 78 26.35 3.32 13.52
N GLY A 79 25.50 3.36 14.57
CA GLY A 79 25.63 4.34 15.66
C GLY A 79 25.16 5.76 15.35
N LYS A 80 24.54 5.97 14.20
CA LYS A 80 23.87 7.23 13.81
C LYS A 80 22.37 7.02 13.75
N GLU A 81 21.62 7.96 14.33
CA GLU A 81 20.17 8.00 14.15
C GLU A 81 19.82 8.52 12.75
N ILE A 82 19.04 7.75 12.03
CA ILE A 82 18.57 8.10 10.69
C ILE A 82 17.04 8.14 10.73
N ALA A 83 16.45 9.22 10.23
CA ALA A 83 15.02 9.32 10.04
C ALA A 83 14.64 8.66 8.70
N VAL A 84 13.88 7.57 8.80
CA VAL A 84 13.33 6.87 7.63
C VAL A 84 11.91 7.38 7.39
N ASN A 85 11.66 7.91 6.20
CA ASN A 85 10.37 8.47 5.82
C ASN A 85 9.66 7.57 4.81
N LEU A 86 8.39 7.26 5.07
CA LEU A 86 7.54 6.52 4.14
C LEU A 86 6.66 7.46 3.32
N CYS A 87 6.41 7.05 2.09
CA CYS A 87 5.51 7.76 1.19
C CYS A 87 4.06 7.70 1.69
N PRO A 88 3.39 8.84 1.96
CA PRO A 88 2.02 8.87 2.48
C PRO A 88 1.02 8.29 1.49
N ASN A 89 1.22 8.49 0.19
CA ASN A 89 0.36 7.94 -0.85
C ASN A 89 0.43 6.40 -0.95
N CYS A 90 1.62 5.82 -0.78
CA CYS A 90 1.76 4.37 -0.71
C CYS A 90 1.20 3.82 0.60
N PHE A 91 1.46 4.50 1.71
CA PHE A 91 0.98 4.12 3.03
C PHE A 91 -0.56 4.03 3.09
N SER A 92 -1.29 4.99 2.51
CA SER A 92 -2.76 4.96 2.43
C SER A 92 -3.31 3.77 1.63
N ARG A 93 -2.48 3.14 0.80
CA ARG A 93 -2.80 1.93 0.02
C ARG A 93 -2.24 0.65 0.65
N HIS A 94 -1.82 0.72 1.92
CA HIS A 94 -1.19 -0.39 2.66
C HIS A 94 0.07 -0.92 1.96
N ALA A 95 0.82 -0.04 1.30
CA ALA A 95 2.09 -0.34 0.67
C ALA A 95 3.21 0.47 1.33
N ILE A 96 4.32 -0.19 1.61
CA ILE A 96 5.48 0.44 2.21
C ILE A 96 6.44 0.86 1.10
N SER A 97 6.75 2.15 1.05
CA SER A 97 7.77 2.68 0.15
C SER A 97 8.54 3.78 0.85
N ILE A 98 9.84 3.58 0.98
CA ILE A 98 10.76 4.55 1.58
C ILE A 98 11.02 5.66 0.57
N LEU A 99 10.96 6.90 1.05
CA LEU A 99 11.30 8.07 0.25
C LEU A 99 12.81 8.16 0.06
N GLN A 100 13.24 8.28 -1.19
CA GLN A 100 14.64 8.43 -1.55
C GLN A 100 14.97 9.90 -1.84
N PRO A 101 16.06 10.45 -1.25
CA PRO A 101 16.46 11.82 -1.50
C PRO A 101 16.88 11.97 -2.97
N LEU A 102 16.44 13.06 -3.59
CA LEU A 102 16.94 13.49 -4.88
C LEU A 102 18.09 14.47 -4.68
N SER A 103 19.13 14.31 -5.48
CA SER A 103 20.23 15.28 -5.50
C SER A 103 19.72 16.57 -6.16
N ILE A 104 19.33 17.53 -5.33
CA ILE A 104 18.93 18.86 -5.76
C ILE A 104 20.01 19.80 -5.29
N GLY A 105 20.62 20.51 -6.22
CA GLY A 105 21.63 21.50 -5.91
C GLY A 105 21.12 22.63 -4.98
N GLU A 106 21.91 23.69 -4.84
CA GLU A 106 21.62 24.87 -3.99
C GLU A 106 20.39 25.69 -4.43
N SER A 107 19.73 25.30 -5.55
CA SER A 107 18.64 26.05 -6.18
C SER A 107 17.24 25.82 -5.58
N SER A 108 17.08 24.84 -4.71
CA SER A 108 15.77 24.52 -4.10
C SER A 108 15.75 24.88 -2.62
N VAL A 109 14.66 25.56 -2.20
CA VAL A 109 14.42 25.94 -0.79
C VAL A 109 14.28 24.72 0.12
N PHE A 110 13.74 23.63 -0.40
CA PHE A 110 13.56 22.38 0.33
C PHE A 110 14.29 21.25 -0.35
N HIS A 111 14.77 20.30 0.43
CA HIS A 111 15.17 19.00 -0.09
C HIS A 111 13.97 18.31 -0.71
N ILE A 112 14.18 17.58 -1.79
CA ILE A 112 13.13 16.80 -2.44
C ILE A 112 13.45 15.33 -2.33
N SER A 113 12.45 14.54 -1.97
CA SER A 113 12.51 13.07 -2.03
C SER A 113 11.48 12.53 -2.99
N ARG A 114 11.80 11.40 -3.59
CA ARG A 114 10.96 10.69 -4.56
C ARG A 114 10.58 9.33 -4.02
N CYS A 115 9.34 8.95 -4.23
CA CYS A 115 8.87 7.59 -4.00
C CYS A 115 9.14 6.73 -5.23
N LEU A 116 9.88 5.63 -5.08
CA LEU A 116 10.19 4.74 -6.20
C LEU A 116 8.98 3.90 -6.66
N SER A 117 7.97 3.74 -5.79
CA SER A 117 6.79 2.93 -6.12
C SER A 117 5.70 3.70 -6.85
N CYS A 118 5.46 4.97 -6.50
CA CYS A 118 4.40 5.79 -7.10
C CYS A 118 4.92 7.04 -7.82
N ASP A 119 6.23 7.22 -7.84
CA ASP A 119 6.94 8.32 -8.50
C ASP A 119 6.65 9.73 -7.96
N GLN A 120 5.90 9.83 -6.86
CA GLN A 120 5.57 11.10 -6.24
C GLN A 120 6.82 11.77 -5.68
N LYS A 121 6.99 13.05 -5.99
CA LYS A 121 8.05 13.91 -5.44
C LYS A 121 7.46 14.74 -4.29
N LEU A 122 8.16 14.77 -3.18
CA LEU A 122 7.72 15.44 -1.96
C LEU A 122 8.81 16.41 -1.49
N ALA A 123 8.41 17.64 -1.17
CA ALA A 123 9.29 18.60 -0.52
C ALA A 123 9.46 18.19 0.95
N MET A 124 10.70 18.12 1.39
CA MET A 124 11.08 17.64 2.72
C MET A 124 11.42 18.81 3.65
N ASN A 125 12.50 18.69 4.39
CA ASN A 125 13.02 19.75 5.25
C ASN A 125 13.74 20.85 4.46
N LYS A 126 13.94 22.00 5.10
CA LYS A 126 14.65 23.14 4.51
C LYS A 126 16.06 22.75 4.08
N ASN A 127 16.46 23.23 2.91
CA ASN A 127 17.81 23.09 2.41
C ASN A 127 18.68 24.20 3.01
N VAL A 128 19.54 23.85 3.95
CA VAL A 128 20.46 24.81 4.61
C VAL A 128 21.45 25.42 3.65
N ASN A 129 21.70 24.79 2.50
CA ASN A 129 22.61 25.25 1.47
C ASN A 129 21.92 26.06 0.36
N TYR A 130 20.61 26.37 0.52
CA TYR A 130 19.86 27.13 -0.46
C TYR A 130 20.47 28.51 -0.68
N LYS A 131 20.73 28.82 -1.93
CA LYS A 131 21.13 30.15 -2.37
C LYS A 131 20.06 30.73 -3.25
N PRO A 132 19.47 31.87 -2.89
CA PRO A 132 18.47 32.50 -3.76
C PRO A 132 19.14 32.89 -5.10
N PRO A 133 18.39 32.86 -6.20
CA PRO A 133 18.89 33.29 -7.50
C PRO A 133 19.34 34.76 -7.40
N LYS A 134 20.49 35.05 -7.98
CA LYS A 134 21.02 36.44 -8.04
C LYS A 134 19.98 37.34 -8.69
N THR A 135 19.79 38.50 -8.12
CA THR A 135 18.95 39.54 -8.70
C THR A 135 19.62 40.14 -9.94
N MET A 136 18.84 40.72 -10.86
CA MET A 136 19.36 41.39 -12.05
C MET A 136 20.37 42.47 -11.70
N ARG A 137 20.25 43.11 -10.53
CA ARG A 137 21.18 44.12 -10.03
C ARG A 137 22.52 43.50 -9.64
N GLU A 138 22.54 42.40 -8.91
CA GLU A 138 23.75 41.68 -8.52
C GLU A 138 24.49 41.13 -9.74
N ILE A 139 23.77 40.64 -10.74
CA ILE A 139 24.35 40.18 -12.02
C ILE A 139 24.98 41.37 -12.76
N GLY A 140 24.31 42.53 -12.77
CA GLY A 140 24.80 43.74 -13.39
C GLY A 140 26.08 44.29 -12.71
N GLU A 141 26.16 44.24 -11.38
CA GLU A 141 27.31 44.64 -10.59
C GLU A 141 28.54 43.73 -10.83
N GLU A 142 28.31 42.39 -10.94
CA GLU A 142 29.39 41.44 -11.30
C GLU A 142 29.92 41.64 -12.72
N LEU A 143 29.05 41.94 -13.68
CA LEU A 143 29.46 42.19 -15.07
C LEU A 143 30.22 43.53 -15.20
N ASN A 144 29.88 44.54 -14.41
CA ASN A 144 30.56 45.85 -14.44
C ASN A 144 31.84 45.92 -13.54
N GLY A 145 31.97 45.02 -12.54
CA GLY A 145 33.13 44.97 -11.64
C GLY A 145 34.38 44.31 -12.24
N GLY A 146 34.31 43.78 -13.45
CA GLY A 146 35.41 43.10 -14.15
C GLY A 146 36.22 43.98 -15.13
N LEU A 147 35.98 45.28 -15.16
CA LEU A 147 36.67 46.24 -16.05
C LEU A 147 37.42 47.31 -15.27
N TRP A 148 38.46 46.90 -14.53
CA TRP A 148 39.60 47.78 -14.15
C TRP A 148 40.86 46.94 -13.90
#